data_3d39848804816e14959e4c7d5a48558e
#
_entry.id   3d39848804816e14959e4c7d5a48558e
#
_cell.length_a   1.000
_cell.length_b   1.000
_cell.length_c   1.000
_cell.angle_alpha   90.00
_cell.angle_beta   90.00
_cell.angle_gamma   90.00
#
_symmetry.space_group_name_H-M   'P 1'
#
loop_
_entity.id
_entity.type
_entity.pdbx_description
1 polymer ?
#
loop_
_entity_poly.entity_id
_entity_poly.type
_entity_poly.pdbx_seq_one_letter_code
_entity_poly.pdbx_strand_id
1 'polypeptide(L)'
;MDSNGRFHSDWCSMIYSRLMVARTLLTEDGAIFISIDDREVENLIKIGNEVFGESCFVGNISWQKTYSPRNDSKGIPAEKESIIVYGKNLEWMPKKLPRTAEMDAKYKNPDNDKMAWTSDNPCAPGARTHQGMVYAIQHPFTGEMLYPATSSCWRYDQSTMFDYMSGWCEYELKDIGDNVERAKICGIDASEVRKDVKAIVLKKSLEESKKNAEYVLKRGQWPRFYFTKNGKGGIRRKTYLENVDGRMVTNLWPFAEVGHTDEAKKELKALFNGEIPFDTPKPVRLMQRIVQIASEKDELVLDFFSGAATTAHAVMLQNTIDNGNRHFIMVQIPEKLDGKYANLCEVGKERIRRAGKKIKEESPLT
;
A
#
# COMPACT_ATOMS: atom_id res chain seq x y z
N MET A 1 6.25 -9.91 -36.25
CA MET A 1 5.51 -9.16 -37.25
C MET A 1 4.31 -10.01 -37.64
N ASP A 2 3.16 -9.42 -37.63
CA ASP A 2 1.92 -10.07 -37.98
C ASP A 2 1.93 -10.37 -39.48
N SER A 3 2.16 -11.61 -39.88
CA SER A 3 2.37 -12.04 -41.27
C SER A 3 1.08 -12.07 -42.09
N ASN A 4 -0.09 -11.88 -41.44
CA ASN A 4 -1.41 -11.98 -42.09
C ASN A 4 -2.11 -10.61 -42.32
N GLY A 5 -1.46 -9.49 -41.98
CA GLY A 5 -1.98 -8.14 -42.18
C GLY A 5 -3.08 -7.72 -41.23
N ARG A 6 -3.37 -8.50 -40.18
CA ARG A 6 -4.41 -8.21 -39.19
C ARG A 6 -3.88 -7.44 -37.97
N PHE A 7 -2.57 -7.20 -37.88
CA PHE A 7 -1.89 -6.46 -36.81
C PHE A 7 -2.26 -7.01 -35.41
N HIS A 8 -2.92 -6.19 -34.62
CA HIS A 8 -3.29 -6.52 -33.23
C HIS A 8 -4.64 -7.26 -33.11
N SER A 9 -5.44 -7.33 -34.20
CA SER A 9 -6.83 -7.82 -34.14
C SER A 9 -6.95 -9.29 -33.74
N ASP A 10 -6.04 -10.15 -34.21
CA ASP A 10 -6.05 -11.56 -33.82
C ASP A 10 -5.78 -11.76 -32.34
N TRP A 11 -4.81 -11.00 -31.79
CA TRP A 11 -4.55 -11.01 -30.38
C TRP A 11 -5.74 -10.46 -29.56
N CYS A 12 -6.32 -9.34 -29.99
CA CYS A 12 -7.50 -8.76 -29.35
C CYS A 12 -8.67 -9.72 -29.29
N SER A 13 -8.98 -10.39 -30.40
CA SER A 13 -10.06 -11.39 -30.48
C SER A 13 -9.81 -12.59 -29.56
N MET A 14 -8.57 -13.07 -29.53
CA MET A 14 -8.15 -14.15 -28.66
C MET A 14 -8.29 -13.80 -27.18
N ILE A 15 -7.81 -12.62 -26.75
CA ILE A 15 -7.86 -12.23 -25.35
C ILE A 15 -9.27 -11.84 -24.90
N TYR A 16 -10.05 -11.15 -25.74
CA TYR A 16 -11.41 -10.74 -25.44
C TYR A 16 -12.30 -11.91 -25.00
N SER A 17 -12.33 -12.97 -25.80
CA SER A 17 -13.14 -14.16 -25.51
C SER A 17 -12.75 -14.83 -24.18
N ARG A 18 -11.47 -14.82 -23.84
CA ARG A 18 -10.96 -15.39 -22.57
C ARG A 18 -11.29 -14.51 -21.38
N LEU A 19 -11.21 -13.20 -21.53
CA LEU A 19 -11.57 -12.26 -20.45
C LEU A 19 -13.07 -12.30 -20.17
N MET A 20 -13.92 -12.48 -21.19
CA MET A 20 -15.36 -12.70 -20.99
C MET A 20 -15.63 -13.91 -20.11
N VAL A 21 -14.97 -15.02 -20.37
CA VAL A 21 -15.09 -16.24 -19.52
C VAL A 21 -14.50 -15.98 -18.14
N ALA A 22 -13.30 -15.39 -18.06
CA ALA A 22 -12.64 -15.11 -16.78
C ALA A 22 -13.52 -14.25 -15.86
N ARG A 23 -14.21 -13.23 -16.41
CA ARG A 23 -15.14 -12.41 -15.63
C ARG A 23 -16.25 -13.22 -14.99
N THR A 24 -16.77 -14.25 -15.65
CA THR A 24 -17.84 -15.11 -15.10
C THR A 24 -17.34 -16.05 -14.01
N LEU A 25 -16.06 -16.37 -14.02
CA LEU A 25 -15.43 -17.25 -13.01
C LEU A 25 -14.99 -16.49 -11.75
N LEU A 26 -14.83 -15.17 -11.80
CA LEU A 26 -14.50 -14.36 -10.63
C LEU A 26 -15.67 -14.31 -9.66
N THR A 27 -15.36 -14.47 -8.36
CA THR A 27 -16.26 -14.14 -7.25
C THR A 27 -16.50 -12.63 -7.20
N GLU A 28 -17.53 -12.18 -6.49
CA GLU A 28 -17.86 -10.74 -6.41
C GLU A 28 -16.73 -9.90 -5.79
N ASP A 29 -15.95 -10.49 -4.92
CA ASP A 29 -14.75 -9.92 -4.29
C ASP A 29 -13.43 -10.27 -4.99
N GLY A 30 -13.51 -10.88 -6.17
CA GLY A 30 -12.36 -11.31 -6.95
C GLY A 30 -11.74 -10.20 -7.81
N ALA A 31 -10.50 -10.43 -8.26
CA ALA A 31 -9.79 -9.57 -9.19
C ALA A 31 -8.96 -10.35 -10.19
N ILE A 32 -8.66 -9.71 -11.33
CA ILE A 32 -7.78 -10.24 -12.36
C ILE A 32 -6.54 -9.37 -12.51
N PHE A 33 -5.38 -10.01 -12.64
CA PHE A 33 -4.08 -9.39 -12.88
C PHE A 33 -3.52 -9.90 -14.20
N ILE A 34 -3.20 -9.00 -15.11
CA ILE A 34 -2.79 -9.37 -16.48
C ILE A 34 -1.45 -8.71 -16.78
N SER A 35 -0.38 -9.50 -16.82
CA SER A 35 0.94 -9.03 -17.25
C SER A 35 0.98 -8.86 -18.76
N ILE A 36 1.45 -7.70 -19.22
CA ILE A 36 1.46 -7.35 -20.65
C ILE A 36 2.63 -6.42 -20.98
N ASP A 37 3.18 -6.55 -22.15
CA ASP A 37 4.20 -5.62 -22.66
C ASP A 37 3.58 -4.32 -23.21
N ASP A 38 4.44 -3.32 -23.44
CA ASP A 38 3.99 -1.98 -23.85
C ASP A 38 3.26 -1.96 -25.22
N ARG A 39 3.36 -3.00 -26.05
CA ARG A 39 2.71 -3.05 -27.38
C ARG A 39 1.21 -3.21 -27.30
N GLU A 40 0.72 -3.97 -26.31
CA GLU A 40 -0.69 -4.34 -26.22
C GLU A 40 -1.39 -3.72 -25.00
N VAL A 41 -0.71 -2.91 -24.18
CA VAL A 41 -1.28 -2.28 -22.96
C VAL A 41 -2.56 -1.49 -23.27
N GLU A 42 -2.53 -0.65 -24.31
CA GLU A 42 -3.70 0.17 -24.65
C GLU A 42 -4.88 -0.66 -25.12
N ASN A 43 -4.61 -1.68 -25.96
CA ASN A 43 -5.64 -2.59 -26.42
C ASN A 43 -6.24 -3.40 -25.27
N LEU A 44 -5.39 -3.88 -24.37
CA LEU A 44 -5.83 -4.62 -23.18
C LEU A 44 -6.72 -3.76 -22.27
N ILE A 45 -6.36 -2.50 -22.04
CA ILE A 45 -7.18 -1.58 -21.23
C ILE A 45 -8.54 -1.35 -21.87
N LYS A 46 -8.60 -1.11 -23.20
CA LYS A 46 -9.87 -0.95 -23.91
C LYS A 46 -10.76 -2.19 -23.79
N ILE A 47 -10.20 -3.37 -24.01
CA ILE A 47 -10.90 -4.65 -23.87
C ILE A 47 -11.34 -4.86 -22.40
N GLY A 48 -10.45 -4.58 -21.45
CA GLY A 48 -10.77 -4.70 -20.03
C GLY A 48 -11.90 -3.78 -19.59
N ASN A 49 -11.91 -2.54 -20.07
CA ASN A 49 -13.01 -1.58 -19.81
C ASN A 49 -14.34 -2.07 -20.38
N GLU A 50 -14.33 -2.68 -21.55
CA GLU A 50 -15.54 -3.26 -22.17
C GLU A 50 -16.03 -4.49 -21.40
N VAL A 51 -15.11 -5.38 -21.01
CA VAL A 51 -15.45 -6.64 -20.34
C VAL A 51 -15.82 -6.44 -18.88
N PHE A 52 -15.03 -5.71 -18.10
CA PHE A 52 -15.20 -5.55 -16.64
C PHE A 52 -15.95 -4.28 -16.25
N GLY A 53 -15.93 -3.25 -17.11
CA GLY A 53 -16.39 -1.89 -16.85
C GLY A 53 -15.22 -0.97 -16.48
N GLU A 54 -15.24 0.26 -16.99
CA GLU A 54 -14.20 1.26 -16.71
C GLU A 54 -14.07 1.58 -15.19
N SER A 55 -15.19 1.59 -14.47
CA SER A 55 -15.22 1.82 -13.01
C SER A 55 -14.56 0.71 -12.19
N CYS A 56 -14.40 -0.48 -12.76
CA CYS A 56 -13.73 -1.61 -12.14
C CYS A 56 -12.21 -1.65 -12.41
N PHE A 57 -11.68 -0.67 -13.16
CA PHE A 57 -10.25 -0.54 -13.38
C PHE A 57 -9.55 -0.09 -12.09
N VAL A 58 -8.72 -0.96 -11.53
CA VAL A 58 -8.00 -0.70 -10.28
C VAL A 58 -6.68 0.04 -10.52
N GLY A 59 -5.96 -0.34 -11.58
CA GLY A 59 -4.72 0.34 -11.92
C GLY A 59 -3.82 -0.41 -12.90
N ASN A 60 -2.77 0.31 -13.32
CA ASN A 60 -1.65 -0.22 -14.10
C ASN A 60 -0.40 -0.21 -13.23
N ILE A 61 0.09 -1.38 -12.86
CA ILE A 61 1.28 -1.56 -12.06
C ILE A 61 2.48 -1.66 -13.00
N SER A 62 3.49 -0.84 -12.76
CA SER A 62 4.79 -0.88 -13.43
C SER A 62 5.73 -1.81 -12.66
N TRP A 63 5.94 -3.03 -13.17
CA TRP A 63 6.94 -3.95 -12.65
C TRP A 63 8.29 -3.71 -13.33
N GLN A 64 9.30 -3.39 -12.56
CA GLN A 64 10.69 -3.30 -13.03
C GLN A 64 11.25 -4.71 -13.25
N LYS A 65 11.25 -5.18 -14.49
CA LYS A 65 11.61 -6.55 -14.87
C LYS A 65 13.11 -6.77 -15.09
N THR A 66 13.89 -5.69 -15.19
CA THR A 66 15.34 -5.75 -15.38
C THR A 66 16.05 -4.81 -14.40
N TYR A 67 17.26 -5.16 -13.99
CA TYR A 67 18.07 -4.35 -13.07
C TYR A 67 19.06 -3.42 -13.80
N SER A 68 19.31 -3.67 -15.09
CA SER A 68 20.16 -2.81 -15.92
C SER A 68 19.63 -2.71 -17.35
N PRO A 69 19.75 -1.54 -17.99
CA PRO A 69 19.34 -1.37 -19.37
C PRO A 69 20.22 -2.21 -20.32
N ARG A 70 19.61 -2.65 -21.43
CA ARG A 70 20.35 -3.32 -22.49
C ARG A 70 21.09 -2.31 -23.34
N ASN A 71 22.41 -2.44 -23.44
CA ASN A 71 23.25 -1.53 -24.23
C ASN A 71 23.07 -1.67 -25.75
N ASP A 72 22.48 -2.79 -26.22
CA ASP A 72 22.25 -3.12 -27.62
C ASP A 72 20.85 -2.74 -28.12
N SER A 73 20.02 -2.08 -27.29
CA SER A 73 18.69 -1.69 -27.71
C SER A 73 18.71 -0.46 -28.63
N LYS A 74 17.92 -0.55 -29.72
CA LYS A 74 17.66 0.59 -30.59
C LYS A 74 16.55 1.46 -29.99
N GLY A 75 16.89 2.64 -29.46
CA GLY A 75 15.96 3.56 -28.81
C GLY A 75 15.96 3.44 -27.29
N ILE A 76 14.80 3.59 -26.66
CA ILE A 76 14.64 3.51 -25.21
C ILE A 76 14.45 2.06 -24.77
N PRO A 77 15.37 1.48 -23.98
CA PRO A 77 15.25 0.11 -23.49
C PRO A 77 14.05 -0.06 -22.55
N ALA A 78 13.28 -1.12 -22.74
CA ALA A 78 12.12 -1.44 -21.90
C ALA A 78 12.56 -2.16 -20.63
N GLU A 79 12.67 -1.43 -19.52
CA GLU A 79 13.02 -1.98 -18.21
C GLU A 79 11.81 -2.44 -17.39
N LYS A 80 10.61 -2.02 -17.81
CA LYS A 80 9.34 -2.35 -17.13
C LYS A 80 8.46 -3.28 -17.95
N GLU A 81 7.50 -3.86 -17.28
CA GLU A 81 6.33 -4.53 -17.86
C GLU A 81 5.10 -4.07 -17.08
N SER A 82 3.98 -3.94 -17.75
CA SER A 82 2.72 -3.53 -17.14
C SER A 82 1.96 -4.73 -16.57
N ILE A 83 1.31 -4.55 -15.42
CA ILE A 83 0.33 -5.48 -14.87
C ILE A 83 -0.97 -4.71 -14.71
N ILE A 84 -1.94 -5.04 -15.56
CA ILE A 84 -3.26 -4.41 -15.57
C ILE A 84 -4.16 -5.14 -14.58
N VAL A 85 -4.85 -4.37 -13.75
CA VAL A 85 -5.68 -4.92 -12.66
C VAL A 85 -7.11 -4.43 -12.80
N TYR A 86 -8.06 -5.37 -12.80
CA TYR A 86 -9.49 -5.11 -12.68
C TYR A 86 -10.08 -5.87 -11.50
N GLY A 87 -10.93 -5.23 -10.72
CA GLY A 87 -11.82 -5.90 -9.79
C GLY A 87 -13.04 -6.48 -10.50
N LYS A 88 -13.71 -7.45 -9.90
CA LYS A 88 -15.03 -7.91 -10.35
C LYS A 88 -16.07 -6.82 -10.20
N ASN A 89 -15.97 -6.02 -9.13
CA ASN A 89 -16.79 -4.87 -8.84
C ASN A 89 -15.93 -3.63 -8.52
N LEU A 90 -16.56 -2.47 -8.45
CA LEU A 90 -15.89 -1.18 -8.22
C LEU A 90 -15.34 -1.00 -6.80
N GLU A 91 -15.79 -1.79 -5.84
CA GLU A 91 -15.38 -1.70 -4.42
C GLU A 91 -14.15 -2.55 -4.11
N TRP A 92 -13.71 -3.35 -5.07
CA TRP A 92 -12.53 -4.20 -4.85
C TRP A 92 -11.28 -3.36 -4.56
N MET A 93 -10.59 -3.71 -3.50
CA MET A 93 -9.33 -3.08 -3.10
C MET A 93 -8.27 -4.13 -2.73
N PRO A 94 -7.00 -3.91 -3.10
CA PRO A 94 -5.93 -4.80 -2.71
C PRO A 94 -5.73 -4.77 -1.20
N LYS A 95 -5.40 -5.91 -0.61
CA LYS A 95 -5.00 -6.00 0.79
C LYS A 95 -3.71 -5.21 1.04
N LYS A 96 -3.57 -4.69 2.24
CA LYS A 96 -2.33 -4.04 2.65
C LYS A 96 -1.19 -5.06 2.76
N LEU A 97 0.00 -4.62 2.40
CA LEU A 97 1.21 -5.41 2.58
C LEU A 97 1.67 -5.37 4.04
N PRO A 98 2.37 -6.40 4.52
CA PRO A 98 3.02 -6.34 5.82
C PRO A 98 3.98 -5.15 5.92
N ARG A 99 4.13 -4.63 7.10
CA ARG A 99 5.11 -3.60 7.39
C ARG A 99 6.52 -4.18 7.39
N THR A 100 7.50 -3.36 7.05
CA THR A 100 8.91 -3.76 7.15
C THR A 100 9.49 -3.37 8.51
N ALA A 101 10.52 -4.09 8.95
CA ALA A 101 11.24 -3.74 10.19
C ALA A 101 11.78 -2.30 10.18
N GLU A 102 12.19 -1.78 9.02
CA GLU A 102 12.63 -0.39 8.89
C GLU A 102 11.48 0.63 9.12
N MET A 103 10.27 0.29 8.69
CA MET A 103 9.09 1.13 8.95
C MET A 103 8.75 1.13 10.44
N ASP A 104 8.92 0.00 11.12
CA ASP A 104 8.63 -0.14 12.54
C ASP A 104 9.74 0.45 13.42
N ALA A 105 10.98 0.47 12.96
CA ALA A 105 12.11 1.10 13.66
C ALA A 105 11.95 2.61 13.91
N LYS A 106 11.05 3.29 13.19
CA LYS A 106 10.70 4.70 13.40
C LYS A 106 9.83 4.92 14.63
N TYR A 107 9.17 3.88 15.10
CA TYR A 107 8.31 3.95 16.29
C TYR A 107 9.16 3.69 17.53
N LYS A 108 9.13 4.65 18.43
CA LYS A 108 9.91 4.65 19.68
C LYS A 108 8.97 4.90 20.86
N ASN A 109 9.50 4.76 22.05
CA ASN A 109 8.73 5.05 23.28
C ASN A 109 9.55 5.94 24.24
N PRO A 110 9.79 7.21 23.87
CA PRO A 110 10.65 8.10 24.64
C PRO A 110 10.05 8.55 25.97
N ASP A 111 8.77 8.39 26.18
CA ASP A 111 8.02 8.84 27.36
C ASP A 111 7.41 7.68 28.16
N ASN A 112 7.85 6.44 27.92
CA ASN A 112 7.31 5.23 28.57
C ASN A 112 5.78 5.10 28.44
N ASP A 113 5.23 5.47 27.28
CA ASP A 113 3.82 5.25 26.97
C ASP A 113 3.52 3.75 26.87
N LYS A 114 2.24 3.37 26.86
CA LYS A 114 1.81 1.96 26.75
C LYS A 114 2.31 1.28 25.48
N MET A 115 2.53 2.05 24.40
CA MET A 115 2.91 1.58 23.09
C MET A 115 3.94 2.47 22.42
N ALA A 116 4.74 1.89 21.51
CA ALA A 116 5.65 2.66 20.67
C ALA A 116 4.86 3.56 19.70
N TRP A 117 5.36 4.77 19.48
CA TRP A 117 4.74 5.76 18.60
C TRP A 117 5.77 6.54 17.78
N THR A 118 5.30 7.20 16.75
CA THR A 118 6.07 8.15 15.93
C THR A 118 5.42 9.53 15.95
N SER A 119 6.24 10.57 15.76
CA SER A 119 5.80 11.96 15.69
C SER A 119 5.11 12.24 14.35
N ASP A 120 3.91 12.78 14.39
CA ASP A 120 3.11 13.07 13.21
C ASP A 120 2.61 14.53 13.21
N ASN A 121 2.18 15.02 12.03
CA ASN A 121 1.63 16.36 11.88
C ASN A 121 0.27 16.48 12.60
N PRO A 122 0.08 17.46 13.52
CA PRO A 122 -1.17 17.68 14.20
C PRO A 122 -2.23 18.36 13.32
N CYS A 123 -1.84 18.89 12.16
CA CYS A 123 -2.70 19.64 11.25
C CYS A 123 -3.05 18.85 9.98
N ALA A 124 -4.14 19.22 9.34
CA ALA A 124 -4.59 18.77 8.02
C ALA A 124 -4.90 20.00 7.14
N PRO A 125 -4.84 19.89 5.80
CA PRO A 125 -5.30 20.95 4.91
C PRO A 125 -6.82 21.13 5.00
N GLY A 126 -7.32 22.31 4.58
CA GLY A 126 -8.77 22.57 4.50
C GLY A 126 -9.31 23.54 5.55
N ALA A 127 -8.51 24.49 6.03
CA ALA A 127 -8.95 25.49 7.02
C ALA A 127 -10.24 26.22 6.62
N ARG A 128 -10.40 26.56 5.34
CA ARG A 128 -11.57 27.29 4.82
C ARG A 128 -12.89 26.54 5.03
N THR A 129 -12.89 25.24 4.80
CA THR A 129 -14.07 24.37 4.93
C THR A 129 -14.26 23.80 6.33
N HIS A 130 -13.18 23.78 7.13
CA HIS A 130 -13.17 23.22 8.49
C HIS A 130 -12.86 24.30 9.54
N GLN A 131 -13.50 25.46 9.45
CA GLN A 131 -13.26 26.60 10.34
C GLN A 131 -13.42 26.25 11.85
N GLY A 132 -14.29 25.28 12.19
CA GLY A 132 -14.44 24.76 13.54
C GLY A 132 -13.21 24.07 14.12
N MET A 133 -12.25 23.72 13.27
CA MET A 133 -10.95 23.12 13.63
C MET A 133 -9.80 24.14 13.55
N VAL A 134 -10.11 25.45 13.41
CA VAL A 134 -9.12 26.55 13.43
C VAL A 134 -9.33 27.37 14.68
N TYR A 135 -8.61 27.06 15.73
CA TYR A 135 -8.66 27.68 17.04
C TYR A 135 -7.27 27.78 17.66
N ALA A 136 -7.10 28.71 18.59
CA ALA A 136 -5.88 28.85 19.35
C ALA A 136 -5.78 27.80 20.46
N ILE A 137 -4.54 27.39 20.76
CA ILE A 137 -4.20 26.59 21.93
C ILE A 137 -3.09 27.33 22.67
N GLN A 138 -3.33 27.71 23.92
CA GLN A 138 -2.31 28.38 24.72
C GLN A 138 -1.27 27.36 25.18
N HIS A 139 0.00 27.68 24.94
CA HIS A 139 1.13 26.83 25.25
C HIS A 139 1.41 26.84 26.78
N PRO A 140 1.40 25.67 27.48
CA PRO A 140 1.48 25.64 28.92
C PRO A 140 2.87 25.98 29.48
N PHE A 141 3.91 25.95 28.67
CA PHE A 141 5.27 26.28 29.08
C PHE A 141 5.68 27.73 28.73
N THR A 142 5.14 28.30 27.64
CA THR A 142 5.55 29.64 27.16
C THR A 142 4.44 30.69 27.25
N GLY A 143 3.19 30.28 27.33
CA GLY A 143 2.02 31.17 27.33
C GLY A 143 1.59 31.64 25.94
N GLU A 144 2.37 31.30 24.86
CA GLU A 144 2.08 31.69 23.47
C GLU A 144 0.80 31.02 22.97
N MET A 145 0.07 31.73 22.10
CA MET A 145 -1.05 31.16 21.37
C MET A 145 -0.59 30.43 20.12
N LEU A 146 -0.83 29.13 20.05
CA LEU A 146 -0.47 28.28 18.94
C LEU A 146 -1.68 28.08 18.04
N TYR A 147 -1.47 28.28 16.74
CA TYR A 147 -2.48 28.08 15.68
C TYR A 147 -1.99 27.02 14.68
N PRO A 148 -2.92 26.42 13.91
CA PRO A 148 -2.53 25.67 12.74
C PRO A 148 -1.85 26.58 11.71
N ALA A 149 -1.00 26.00 10.86
CA ALA A 149 -0.37 26.75 9.77
C ALA A 149 -1.41 27.30 8.79
N THR A 150 -1.07 28.35 8.04
CA THR A 150 -1.92 28.96 7.01
C THR A 150 -2.50 27.87 6.08
N SER A 151 -3.80 27.98 5.76
CA SER A 151 -4.58 27.04 4.97
C SER A 151 -4.77 25.65 5.61
N SER A 152 -4.31 25.44 6.85
CA SER A 152 -4.45 24.19 7.61
C SER A 152 -5.37 24.36 8.82
N CYS A 153 -5.95 23.24 9.27
CA CYS A 153 -6.71 23.15 10.49
C CYS A 153 -6.16 22.04 11.40
N TRP A 154 -6.50 22.05 12.68
CA TRP A 154 -6.20 20.92 13.56
C TRP A 154 -6.91 19.65 13.05
N ARG A 155 -6.35 18.47 13.29
CA ARG A 155 -6.97 17.20 12.83
C ARG A 155 -8.17 16.76 13.62
N TYR A 156 -8.47 17.44 14.74
CA TYR A 156 -9.57 17.11 15.62
C TYR A 156 -10.41 18.33 15.92
N ASP A 157 -11.66 18.11 16.17
CA ASP A 157 -12.57 19.11 16.69
C ASP A 157 -12.09 19.66 18.05
N GLN A 158 -12.63 20.77 18.42
CA GLN A 158 -12.21 21.51 19.62
C GLN A 158 -12.41 20.71 20.91
N SER A 159 -13.53 19.97 21.02
CA SER A 159 -13.82 19.16 22.22
C SER A 159 -12.78 18.05 22.42
N THR A 160 -12.53 17.27 21.36
CA THR A 160 -11.54 16.20 21.39
C THR A 160 -10.13 16.74 21.68
N MET A 161 -9.76 17.88 21.07
CA MET A 161 -8.47 18.50 21.34
C MET A 161 -8.36 19.03 22.76
N PHE A 162 -9.43 19.61 23.30
CA PHE A 162 -9.49 20.07 24.67
C PHE A 162 -9.22 18.93 25.68
N ASP A 163 -9.82 17.77 25.45
CA ASP A 163 -9.61 16.60 26.31
C ASP A 163 -8.15 16.14 26.27
N TYR A 164 -7.53 16.09 25.09
CA TYR A 164 -6.11 15.73 24.98
C TYR A 164 -5.20 16.76 25.65
N MET A 165 -5.47 18.06 25.45
CA MET A 165 -4.64 19.12 26.03
C MET A 165 -4.78 19.20 27.55
N SER A 166 -5.96 18.89 28.10
CA SER A 166 -6.22 18.84 29.53
C SER A 166 -5.37 17.80 30.28
N GLY A 167 -4.78 16.86 29.56
CA GLY A 167 -3.77 15.95 30.10
C GLY A 167 -2.43 16.62 30.49
N TRP A 168 -2.15 17.85 30.05
CA TRP A 168 -0.96 18.61 30.40
C TRP A 168 -1.15 19.49 31.64
N CYS A 169 -2.26 20.24 31.69
CA CYS A 169 -2.67 21.12 32.78
C CYS A 169 -4.16 21.45 32.65
N GLU A 170 -4.71 22.26 33.56
CA GLU A 170 -6.09 22.69 33.44
C GLU A 170 -6.27 23.75 32.36
N TYR A 171 -7.19 23.49 31.43
CA TYR A 171 -7.60 24.39 30.36
C TYR A 171 -9.05 24.80 30.50
N GLU A 172 -9.43 25.88 29.83
CA GLU A 172 -10.81 26.34 29.67
C GLU A 172 -11.04 26.80 28.20
N LEU A 173 -12.29 26.83 27.79
CA LEU A 173 -12.69 27.37 26.48
C LEU A 173 -13.09 28.82 26.65
N LYS A 174 -12.37 29.73 25.98
CA LYS A 174 -12.56 31.18 26.10
C LYS A 174 -12.56 31.85 24.74
N ASP A 175 -13.47 32.81 24.55
CA ASP A 175 -13.40 33.72 23.42
C ASP A 175 -12.30 34.76 23.69
N ILE A 176 -11.32 34.83 22.80
CA ILE A 176 -10.19 35.75 22.89
C ILE A 176 -10.19 36.81 21.80
N GLY A 177 -11.25 36.86 20.98
CA GLY A 177 -11.39 37.86 19.93
C GLY A 177 -10.42 37.68 18.73
N ASP A 178 -9.99 36.46 18.45
CA ASP A 178 -8.95 36.13 17.47
C ASP A 178 -9.43 35.97 16.01
N ASN A 179 -10.59 36.53 15.68
CA ASN A 179 -11.21 36.40 14.37
C ASN A 179 -10.28 36.82 13.22
N VAL A 180 -9.47 37.86 13.41
CA VAL A 180 -8.51 38.34 12.39
C VAL A 180 -7.45 37.30 12.09
N GLU A 181 -6.89 36.67 13.12
CA GLU A 181 -5.86 35.64 12.95
C GLU A 181 -6.44 34.37 12.32
N ARG A 182 -7.62 33.95 12.77
CA ARG A 182 -8.35 32.80 12.18
C ARG A 182 -8.73 33.05 10.74
N ALA A 183 -9.14 34.29 10.39
CA ALA A 183 -9.44 34.68 9.01
C ALA A 183 -8.22 34.51 8.08
N LYS A 184 -7.03 34.97 8.51
CA LYS A 184 -5.77 34.78 7.77
C LYS A 184 -5.47 33.31 7.52
N ILE A 185 -5.66 32.45 8.53
CA ILE A 185 -5.41 31.02 8.43
C ILE A 185 -6.41 30.37 7.46
N CYS A 186 -7.68 30.76 7.51
CA CYS A 186 -8.73 30.24 6.65
C CYS A 186 -8.70 30.82 5.22
N GLY A 187 -8.01 31.94 5.00
CA GLY A 187 -8.01 32.65 3.71
C GLY A 187 -9.39 33.22 3.34
N ILE A 188 -10.07 33.83 4.33
CA ILE A 188 -11.42 34.43 4.20
C ILE A 188 -11.45 35.80 4.87
N ASP A 189 -12.54 36.54 4.69
CA ASP A 189 -12.76 37.78 5.43
C ASP A 189 -13.03 37.51 6.91
N ALA A 190 -12.63 38.46 7.79
CA ALA A 190 -12.84 38.32 9.24
C ALA A 190 -14.33 38.31 9.65
N SER A 191 -15.19 38.88 8.83
CA SER A 191 -16.67 38.84 9.04
C SER A 191 -17.27 37.47 8.77
N GLU A 192 -16.61 36.64 7.94
CA GLU A 192 -17.05 35.30 7.54
C GLU A 192 -16.56 34.20 8.51
N VAL A 193 -15.69 34.56 9.47
CA VAL A 193 -15.17 33.60 10.43
C VAL A 193 -16.28 33.10 11.35
N ARG A 194 -16.32 31.81 11.55
CA ARG A 194 -17.24 31.14 12.44
C ARG A 194 -17.06 31.62 13.89
N LYS A 195 -18.12 32.18 14.49
CA LYS A 195 -18.09 32.90 15.78
C LYS A 195 -18.18 32.00 17.03
N ASP A 196 -18.64 30.76 16.86
CA ASP A 196 -18.88 29.83 17.97
C ASP A 196 -17.59 29.03 18.37
N VAL A 197 -16.46 29.32 17.75
CA VAL A 197 -15.18 28.65 18.00
C VAL A 197 -14.38 29.46 19.03
N LYS A 198 -14.04 28.83 20.16
CA LYS A 198 -13.30 29.41 21.26
C LYS A 198 -11.85 28.95 21.24
N ALA A 199 -10.96 29.67 21.89
CA ALA A 199 -9.59 29.22 22.15
C ALA A 199 -9.55 28.25 23.33
N ILE A 200 -8.58 27.33 23.31
CA ILE A 200 -8.21 26.46 24.44
C ILE A 200 -7.13 27.21 25.24
N VAL A 201 -7.50 27.87 26.35
CA VAL A 201 -6.60 28.72 27.13
C VAL A 201 -6.34 28.12 28.51
N LEU A 202 -5.23 28.51 29.13
CA LEU A 202 -4.90 28.09 30.48
C LEU A 202 -5.94 28.63 31.48
N LYS A 203 -6.45 27.74 32.32
CA LYS A 203 -7.41 28.11 33.37
C LYS A 203 -6.70 28.71 34.62
N LYS A 204 -5.45 28.32 34.81
CA LYS A 204 -4.59 28.77 35.91
C LYS A 204 -3.51 29.74 35.39
N SER A 205 -2.75 30.34 36.32
CA SER A 205 -1.61 31.16 35.93
C SER A 205 -0.61 30.37 35.05
N LEU A 206 0.16 31.08 34.21
CA LEU A 206 1.20 30.43 33.39
C LEU A 206 2.20 29.66 34.28
N GLU A 207 2.57 30.24 35.45
CA GLU A 207 3.54 29.63 36.36
C GLU A 207 3.02 28.28 36.90
N GLU A 208 1.77 28.23 37.35
CA GLU A 208 1.14 27.02 37.87
C GLU A 208 0.93 25.98 36.74
N SER A 209 0.45 26.40 35.59
CA SER A 209 0.26 25.55 34.41
C SER A 209 1.59 24.94 33.93
N LYS A 210 2.66 25.72 33.93
CA LYS A 210 4.01 25.28 33.61
C LYS A 210 4.52 24.22 34.59
N LYS A 211 4.33 24.38 35.88
CA LYS A 211 4.70 23.38 36.90
C LYS A 211 3.98 22.06 36.66
N ASN A 212 2.68 22.11 36.36
CA ASN A 212 1.90 20.90 36.01
C ASN A 212 2.41 20.23 34.75
N ALA A 213 2.65 20.99 33.67
CA ALA A 213 3.15 20.48 32.41
C ALA A 213 4.57 19.90 32.55
N GLU A 214 5.45 20.51 33.34
CA GLU A 214 6.79 19.97 33.65
C GLU A 214 6.70 18.66 34.42
N TYR A 215 5.73 18.54 35.34
CA TYR A 215 5.47 17.27 36.04
C TYR A 215 5.06 16.18 35.06
N VAL A 216 4.11 16.44 34.14
CA VAL A 216 3.68 15.49 33.13
C VAL A 216 4.86 15.11 32.22
N LEU A 217 5.68 16.09 31.82
CA LEU A 217 6.85 15.85 30.99
C LEU A 217 7.84 14.88 31.65
N LYS A 218 8.11 15.04 32.96
CA LYS A 218 9.01 14.18 33.73
C LYS A 218 8.41 12.80 34.03
N ARG A 219 7.11 12.75 34.36
CA ARG A 219 6.39 11.49 34.63
C ARG A 219 6.43 10.56 33.45
N GLY A 220 6.40 11.10 32.21
CA GLY A 220 6.17 10.34 30.98
C GLY A 220 4.69 10.10 30.71
N GLN A 221 4.40 9.18 29.76
CA GLN A 221 3.05 8.93 29.26
C GLN A 221 2.34 10.23 28.86
N TRP A 222 3.03 10.98 27.99
CA TRP A 222 2.52 12.28 27.53
C TRP A 222 1.17 12.11 26.82
N PRO A 223 0.31 13.12 26.88
CA PRO A 223 -0.91 13.17 26.09
C PRO A 223 -0.64 12.93 24.58
N ARG A 224 -1.64 12.49 23.85
CA ARG A 224 -1.53 12.19 22.41
C ARG A 224 -0.99 13.36 21.60
N PHE A 225 -1.35 14.59 21.99
CA PHE A 225 -0.73 15.82 21.48
C PHE A 225 0.30 16.30 22.50
N TYR A 226 1.52 16.47 22.04
CA TYR A 226 2.65 16.78 22.91
C TYR A 226 3.49 17.93 22.34
N PHE A 227 4.25 18.56 23.23
CA PHE A 227 5.15 19.66 22.89
C PHE A 227 6.56 19.15 22.63
N THR A 228 7.13 19.52 21.48
CA THR A 228 8.49 19.11 21.10
C THR A 228 9.56 19.85 21.91
N LYS A 229 10.82 19.49 21.70
CA LYS A 229 11.99 20.14 22.35
C LYS A 229 11.83 20.25 23.88
N ASN A 230 11.41 19.16 24.51
CA ASN A 230 11.18 19.11 25.96
C ASN A 230 10.25 20.25 26.45
N GLY A 231 9.12 20.42 25.82
CA GLY A 231 8.15 21.43 26.17
C GLY A 231 8.41 22.85 25.64
N LYS A 232 9.50 23.08 24.87
CA LYS A 232 9.83 24.40 24.28
C LYS A 232 9.41 24.59 22.84
N GLY A 233 8.91 23.56 22.20
CA GLY A 233 8.55 23.56 20.77
C GLY A 233 7.06 23.44 20.54
N GLY A 234 6.66 23.50 19.27
CA GLY A 234 5.26 23.40 18.86
C GLY A 234 4.63 22.03 19.11
N ILE A 235 3.32 21.96 18.89
CA ILE A 235 2.51 20.77 19.09
C ILE A 235 2.78 19.75 17.98
N ARG A 236 2.93 18.48 18.37
CA ARG A 236 2.95 17.31 17.48
C ARG A 236 1.96 16.27 18.00
N ARG A 237 1.65 15.28 17.15
CA ARG A 237 0.73 14.19 17.48
C ARG A 237 1.47 12.87 17.55
N LYS A 238 1.11 12.01 18.48
CA LYS A 238 1.54 10.61 18.51
C LYS A 238 0.71 9.79 17.53
N THR A 239 1.38 9.02 16.69
CA THR A 239 0.76 7.95 15.91
C THR A 239 1.33 6.62 16.38
N TYR A 240 0.50 5.78 16.98
CA TYR A 240 0.89 4.52 17.58
C TYR A 240 1.07 3.42 16.55
N LEU A 241 2.07 2.56 16.75
CA LEU A 241 2.36 1.43 15.85
C LEU A 241 1.18 0.48 15.72
N GLU A 242 0.50 0.20 16.81
CA GLU A 242 -0.66 -0.70 16.86
C GLU A 242 -1.82 -0.25 15.95
N ASN A 243 -1.96 1.05 15.71
CA ASN A 243 -3.03 1.60 14.88
C ASN A 243 -2.67 1.65 13.38
N VAL A 244 -1.61 0.96 12.96
CA VAL A 244 -1.15 0.98 11.56
C VAL A 244 -1.27 -0.39 10.91
N ASP A 245 -2.30 -0.57 10.10
CA ASP A 245 -2.64 -1.83 9.42
C ASP A 245 -1.83 -2.09 8.15
N GLY A 246 -0.52 -2.27 8.26
CA GLY A 246 0.29 -2.57 7.09
C GLY A 246 0.61 -1.35 6.21
N ARG A 247 1.15 -1.57 5.03
CA ARG A 247 1.47 -0.54 4.03
C ARG A 247 0.59 -0.66 2.78
N MET A 248 0.26 0.47 2.19
CA MET A 248 -0.51 0.51 0.94
C MET A 248 0.29 -0.11 -0.20
N VAL A 249 -0.42 -0.78 -1.11
CA VAL A 249 0.12 -1.24 -2.38
C VAL A 249 0.22 -0.04 -3.32
N THR A 250 1.39 0.19 -3.90
CA THR A 250 1.61 1.23 -4.92
C THR A 250 1.65 0.61 -6.32
N ASN A 251 1.58 1.44 -7.35
CA ASN A 251 1.66 1.00 -8.74
C ASN A 251 3.10 0.92 -9.29
N LEU A 252 4.12 1.10 -8.46
CA LEU A 252 5.52 0.89 -8.81
C LEU A 252 6.08 -0.28 -8.02
N TRP A 253 6.46 -1.35 -8.72
CA TRP A 253 7.02 -2.56 -8.13
C TRP A 253 8.48 -2.74 -8.55
N PRO A 254 9.45 -2.28 -7.75
CA PRO A 254 10.86 -2.43 -8.06
C PRO A 254 11.30 -3.89 -7.96
N PHE A 255 12.29 -4.27 -8.76
CA PHE A 255 12.85 -5.63 -8.77
C PHE A 255 13.37 -6.07 -7.40
N ALA A 256 13.88 -5.14 -6.60
CA ALA A 256 14.36 -5.43 -5.25
C ALA A 256 13.27 -6.05 -4.35
N GLU A 257 12.00 -5.66 -4.54
CA GLU A 257 10.87 -6.18 -3.78
C GLU A 257 10.28 -7.47 -4.38
N VAL A 258 10.13 -7.52 -5.71
CA VAL A 258 9.34 -8.57 -6.38
C VAL A 258 10.14 -9.44 -7.35
N GLY A 259 11.44 -9.24 -7.46
CA GLY A 259 12.30 -9.98 -8.37
C GLY A 259 12.28 -9.47 -9.82
N HIS A 260 13.21 -9.96 -10.61
CA HIS A 260 13.40 -9.64 -12.02
C HIS A 260 13.54 -10.90 -12.88
N THR A 261 13.56 -10.73 -14.21
CA THR A 261 13.56 -11.85 -15.17
C THR A 261 14.75 -12.81 -14.98
N ASP A 262 15.96 -12.29 -14.72
CA ASP A 262 17.15 -13.15 -14.52
C ASP A 262 17.08 -13.94 -13.20
N GLU A 263 16.51 -13.34 -12.15
CA GLU A 263 16.23 -14.04 -10.90
C GLU A 263 15.26 -15.20 -11.14
N ALA A 264 14.18 -14.97 -11.87
CA ALA A 264 13.22 -16.02 -12.21
C ALA A 264 13.85 -17.18 -12.98
N LYS A 265 14.79 -16.91 -13.90
CA LYS A 265 15.56 -17.95 -14.59
C LYS A 265 16.47 -18.72 -13.64
N LYS A 266 17.14 -18.04 -12.72
CA LYS A 266 18.00 -18.68 -11.69
C LYS A 266 17.18 -19.54 -10.74
N GLU A 267 15.99 -19.05 -10.30
CA GLU A 267 15.06 -19.84 -9.49
C GLU A 267 14.64 -21.13 -10.20
N LEU A 268 14.23 -21.01 -11.48
CA LEU A 268 13.85 -22.17 -12.27
C LEU A 268 15.01 -23.14 -12.44
N LYS A 269 16.21 -22.64 -12.80
CA LYS A 269 17.43 -23.43 -12.96
C LYS A 269 17.78 -24.20 -11.69
N ALA A 270 17.72 -23.54 -10.54
CA ALA A 270 17.99 -24.19 -9.25
C ALA A 270 16.97 -25.29 -8.95
N LEU A 271 15.69 -25.04 -9.22
CA LEU A 271 14.61 -26.00 -8.98
C LEU A 271 14.72 -27.23 -9.93
N PHE A 272 15.25 -27.05 -11.13
CA PHE A 272 15.42 -28.10 -12.16
C PHE A 272 16.85 -28.67 -12.24
N ASN A 273 17.62 -28.57 -11.15
CA ASN A 273 18.98 -29.15 -11.06
C ASN A 273 19.96 -28.68 -12.15
N GLY A 274 19.87 -27.41 -12.52
CA GLY A 274 20.74 -26.81 -13.52
C GLY A 274 20.14 -26.67 -14.92
N GLU A 275 19.00 -27.28 -15.20
CA GLU A 275 18.27 -27.17 -16.48
C GLU A 275 17.38 -25.89 -16.50
N ILE A 276 17.18 -25.30 -17.67
CA ILE A 276 16.25 -24.19 -17.88
C ILE A 276 15.20 -24.64 -18.92
N PRO A 277 14.12 -25.32 -18.51
CA PRO A 277 13.14 -25.88 -19.44
C PRO A 277 12.18 -24.84 -20.01
N PHE A 278 12.25 -23.58 -19.58
CA PHE A 278 11.42 -22.47 -20.05
C PHE A 278 12.15 -21.13 -19.92
N ASP A 279 12.15 -20.33 -21.00
CA ASP A 279 13.01 -19.15 -21.11
C ASP A 279 12.52 -17.90 -20.39
N THR A 280 11.21 -17.75 -20.23
CA THR A 280 10.60 -16.50 -19.74
C THR A 280 9.69 -16.70 -18.51
N PRO A 281 10.17 -17.37 -17.45
CA PRO A 281 9.37 -17.49 -16.24
C PRO A 281 9.20 -16.12 -15.55
N LYS A 282 8.09 -15.93 -14.84
CA LYS A 282 7.93 -14.81 -13.92
C LYS A 282 8.62 -15.15 -12.58
N PRO A 283 9.13 -14.15 -11.82
CA PRO A 283 9.67 -14.38 -10.48
C PRO A 283 8.60 -14.90 -9.51
N VAL A 284 9.00 -15.82 -8.62
CA VAL A 284 8.07 -16.34 -7.60
C VAL A 284 7.59 -15.21 -6.68
N ARG A 285 8.49 -14.30 -6.28
CA ARG A 285 8.15 -13.15 -5.43
C ARG A 285 7.10 -12.21 -6.05
N LEU A 286 7.11 -12.05 -7.38
CA LEU A 286 6.11 -11.26 -8.10
C LEU A 286 4.72 -11.90 -7.99
N MET A 287 4.62 -13.19 -8.31
CA MET A 287 3.36 -13.91 -8.23
C MET A 287 2.88 -14.03 -6.79
N GLN A 288 3.78 -14.21 -5.85
CA GLN A 288 3.48 -14.23 -4.42
C GLN A 288 2.88 -12.90 -3.94
N ARG A 289 3.45 -11.75 -4.39
CA ARG A 289 2.90 -10.43 -4.11
C ARG A 289 1.46 -10.31 -4.59
N ILE A 290 1.17 -10.78 -5.81
CA ILE A 290 -0.19 -10.78 -6.36
C ILE A 290 -1.12 -11.64 -5.50
N VAL A 291 -0.74 -12.87 -5.18
CA VAL A 291 -1.52 -13.76 -4.31
C VAL A 291 -1.78 -13.12 -2.94
N GLN A 292 -0.76 -12.52 -2.35
CA GLN A 292 -0.84 -11.89 -1.02
C GLN A 292 -1.85 -10.74 -0.95
N ILE A 293 -1.91 -9.91 -2.01
CA ILE A 293 -2.77 -8.71 -2.02
C ILE A 293 -4.17 -8.96 -2.59
N ALA A 294 -4.37 -10.09 -3.26
CA ALA A 294 -5.58 -10.36 -4.04
C ALA A 294 -6.40 -11.54 -3.52
N SER A 295 -5.88 -12.36 -2.60
CA SER A 295 -6.62 -13.56 -2.14
C SER A 295 -6.68 -13.68 -0.62
N GLU A 296 -7.80 -14.20 -0.11
CA GLU A 296 -7.95 -14.68 1.26
C GLU A 296 -7.22 -16.04 1.44
N LYS A 297 -7.22 -16.57 2.67
CA LYS A 297 -6.42 -17.75 3.02
C LYS A 297 -6.92 -19.08 2.45
N ASP A 298 -8.17 -19.16 2.00
CA ASP A 298 -8.85 -20.36 1.54
C ASP A 298 -9.45 -20.23 0.12
N GLU A 299 -9.03 -19.21 -0.63
CA GLU A 299 -9.54 -18.95 -1.97
C GLU A 299 -8.86 -19.76 -3.06
N LEU A 300 -9.51 -19.76 -4.24
CA LEU A 300 -9.03 -20.40 -5.45
C LEU A 300 -8.34 -19.39 -6.37
N VAL A 301 -7.11 -19.69 -6.76
CA VAL A 301 -6.32 -18.90 -7.71
C VAL A 301 -6.30 -19.61 -9.07
N LEU A 302 -6.82 -18.95 -10.09
CA LEU A 302 -6.80 -19.45 -11.48
C LEU A 302 -5.76 -18.71 -12.31
N ASP A 303 -4.84 -19.44 -12.92
CA ASP A 303 -3.91 -18.91 -13.93
C ASP A 303 -4.11 -19.66 -15.26
N PHE A 304 -4.73 -18.97 -16.22
CA PHE A 304 -5.09 -19.58 -17.51
C PHE A 304 -4.10 -19.28 -18.65
N PHE A 305 -2.94 -18.72 -18.32
CA PHE A 305 -1.73 -18.63 -19.15
C PHE A 305 -0.50 -19.01 -18.31
N SER A 306 -0.57 -20.15 -17.63
CA SER A 306 0.29 -20.47 -16.50
C SER A 306 1.76 -20.72 -16.86
N GLY A 307 2.12 -20.85 -18.15
CA GLY A 307 3.49 -21.07 -18.57
C GLY A 307 4.14 -22.23 -17.81
N ALA A 308 5.23 -21.95 -17.11
CA ALA A 308 5.92 -22.91 -16.26
C ALA A 308 5.32 -23.00 -14.81
N ALA A 309 4.07 -22.61 -14.59
CA ALA A 309 3.33 -22.70 -13.33
C ALA A 309 3.99 -21.96 -12.12
N THR A 310 4.49 -20.76 -12.35
CA THR A 310 5.07 -19.93 -11.28
C THR A 310 4.02 -19.56 -10.23
N THR A 311 2.79 -19.30 -10.65
CA THR A 311 1.66 -18.96 -9.75
C THR A 311 1.38 -20.10 -8.76
N ALA A 312 1.39 -21.35 -9.19
CA ALA A 312 1.22 -22.49 -8.29
C ALA A 312 2.31 -22.56 -7.22
N HIS A 313 3.58 -22.33 -7.61
CA HIS A 313 4.70 -22.24 -6.67
C HIS A 313 4.48 -21.12 -5.65
N ALA A 314 4.07 -19.94 -6.09
CA ALA A 314 3.80 -18.79 -5.25
C ALA A 314 2.63 -19.03 -4.27
N VAL A 315 1.55 -19.70 -4.70
CA VAL A 315 0.41 -20.06 -3.83
C VAL A 315 0.86 -21.03 -2.72
N MET A 316 1.60 -22.09 -3.06
CA MET A 316 2.12 -23.03 -2.07
C MET A 316 3.02 -22.32 -1.04
N LEU A 317 3.91 -21.44 -1.50
CA LEU A 317 4.78 -20.67 -0.61
C LEU A 317 4.00 -19.72 0.28
N GLN A 318 2.99 -19.01 -0.27
CA GLN A 318 2.16 -18.09 0.51
C GLN A 318 1.35 -18.82 1.58
N ASN A 319 0.83 -20.01 1.27
CA ASN A 319 0.12 -20.84 2.25
C ASN A 319 1.01 -21.23 3.44
N THR A 320 2.30 -21.50 3.19
CA THR A 320 3.25 -21.80 4.27
C THR A 320 3.51 -20.57 5.16
N ILE A 321 3.57 -19.36 4.57
CA ILE A 321 3.88 -18.13 5.30
C ILE A 321 2.74 -17.69 6.21
N ASP A 322 1.49 -17.79 5.74
CA ASP A 322 0.33 -17.26 6.46
C ASP A 322 -0.61 -18.35 7.02
N ASN A 323 -0.20 -19.63 6.97
CA ASN A 323 -1.01 -20.79 7.32
C ASN A 323 -2.34 -20.80 6.54
N GLY A 324 -2.26 -20.50 5.24
CA GLY A 324 -3.39 -20.51 4.33
C GLY A 324 -3.63 -21.88 3.73
N ASN A 325 -4.80 -22.06 3.12
CA ASN A 325 -5.21 -23.25 2.38
C ASN A 325 -5.74 -22.90 1.00
N ARG A 326 -5.08 -21.90 0.33
CA ARG A 326 -5.46 -21.53 -1.04
C ARG A 326 -5.27 -22.70 -1.97
N HIS A 327 -6.19 -22.87 -2.89
CA HIS A 327 -6.11 -23.81 -3.99
C HIS A 327 -5.71 -23.09 -5.28
N PHE A 328 -5.24 -23.85 -6.27
CA PHE A 328 -4.91 -23.27 -7.60
C PHE A 328 -5.36 -24.16 -8.74
N ILE A 329 -5.71 -23.54 -9.86
CA ILE A 329 -5.95 -24.19 -11.15
C ILE A 329 -5.01 -23.54 -12.17
N MET A 330 -4.18 -24.38 -12.83
CA MET A 330 -3.24 -23.95 -13.84
C MET A 330 -3.69 -24.47 -15.20
N VAL A 331 -3.91 -23.56 -16.15
CA VAL A 331 -4.29 -23.91 -17.53
C VAL A 331 -3.20 -23.43 -18.47
N GLN A 332 -2.70 -24.33 -19.31
CA GLN A 332 -1.67 -24.07 -20.32
C GLN A 332 -1.92 -24.91 -21.57
N ILE A 333 -1.72 -24.31 -22.74
CA ILE A 333 -1.70 -25.04 -24.01
C ILE A 333 -0.45 -25.95 -24.02
N PRO A 334 -0.56 -27.23 -24.46
CA PRO A 334 0.58 -28.15 -24.47
C PRO A 334 1.54 -27.85 -25.63
N GLU A 335 2.16 -26.65 -25.63
CA GLU A 335 3.17 -26.28 -26.59
C GLU A 335 4.34 -27.25 -26.55
N LYS A 336 4.69 -27.81 -27.70
CA LYS A 336 5.84 -28.73 -27.80
C LYS A 336 7.14 -28.02 -27.46
N LEU A 337 8.00 -28.73 -26.77
CA LEU A 337 9.33 -28.27 -26.40
C LEU A 337 10.38 -29.24 -26.99
N ASP A 338 11.49 -28.67 -27.44
CA ASP A 338 12.66 -29.46 -27.82
C ASP A 338 13.47 -29.77 -26.55
N GLY A 339 13.45 -31.05 -26.11
CA GLY A 339 14.22 -31.45 -24.94
C GLY A 339 13.58 -32.56 -24.12
N LYS A 340 13.86 -32.57 -22.81
CA LYS A 340 13.46 -33.60 -21.86
C LYS A 340 11.95 -33.68 -21.63
N TYR A 341 11.27 -32.55 -21.73
CA TYR A 341 9.82 -32.43 -21.49
C TYR A 341 9.09 -32.35 -22.82
N ALA A 342 8.06 -33.17 -22.98
CA ALA A 342 7.32 -33.24 -24.23
C ALA A 342 6.60 -31.92 -24.58
N ASN A 343 6.18 -31.18 -23.59
CA ASN A 343 5.48 -29.90 -23.74
C ASN A 343 5.56 -29.05 -22.45
N LEU A 344 5.11 -27.81 -22.55
CA LEU A 344 5.15 -26.84 -21.47
C LEU A 344 4.29 -27.23 -20.24
N CYS A 345 3.19 -27.97 -20.45
CA CYS A 345 2.38 -28.47 -19.34
C CYS A 345 3.16 -29.44 -18.44
N GLU A 346 4.02 -30.28 -19.02
CA GLU A 346 4.86 -31.21 -18.25
C GLU A 346 5.91 -30.46 -17.41
N VAL A 347 6.45 -29.37 -17.94
CA VAL A 347 7.34 -28.47 -17.15
C VAL A 347 6.58 -27.87 -15.98
N GLY A 348 5.36 -27.39 -16.19
CA GLY A 348 4.52 -26.84 -15.13
C GLY A 348 4.21 -27.85 -14.03
N LYS A 349 3.80 -29.06 -14.38
CA LYS A 349 3.55 -30.17 -13.45
C LYS A 349 4.81 -30.52 -12.65
N GLU A 350 5.95 -30.61 -13.29
CA GLU A 350 7.21 -30.92 -12.62
C GLU A 350 7.66 -29.80 -11.69
N ARG A 351 7.45 -28.52 -12.08
CA ARG A 351 7.70 -27.40 -11.18
C ARG A 351 6.85 -27.49 -9.93
N ILE A 352 5.58 -27.78 -10.04
CA ILE A 352 4.67 -27.95 -8.89
C ILE A 352 5.17 -29.03 -7.94
N ARG A 353 5.56 -30.22 -8.48
CA ARG A 353 6.08 -31.33 -7.65
C ARG A 353 7.36 -30.95 -6.91
N ARG A 354 8.34 -30.32 -7.61
CA ARG A 354 9.60 -29.93 -7.03
C ARG A 354 9.46 -28.80 -6.02
N ALA A 355 8.65 -27.79 -6.33
CA ALA A 355 8.36 -26.71 -5.41
C ALA A 355 7.68 -27.22 -4.13
N GLY A 356 6.67 -28.07 -4.26
CA GLY A 356 5.99 -28.66 -3.09
C GLY A 356 6.92 -29.52 -2.23
N LYS A 357 7.83 -30.30 -2.86
CA LYS A 357 8.86 -31.05 -2.13
C LYS A 357 9.81 -30.14 -1.37
N LYS A 358 10.36 -29.13 -2.05
CA LYS A 358 11.28 -28.17 -1.47
C LYS A 358 10.67 -27.43 -0.28
N ILE A 359 9.44 -26.94 -0.44
CA ILE A 359 8.72 -26.22 0.64
C ILE A 359 8.53 -27.13 1.87
N LYS A 360 8.18 -28.41 1.68
CA LYS A 360 8.07 -29.36 2.78
C LYS A 360 9.39 -29.65 3.49
N GLU A 361 10.50 -29.66 2.77
CA GLU A 361 11.84 -29.86 3.33
C GLU A 361 12.33 -28.64 4.12
N GLU A 362 12.01 -27.42 3.64
CA GLU A 362 12.40 -26.14 4.26
C GLU A 362 11.48 -25.71 5.42
N SER A 363 10.23 -26.20 5.44
CA SER A 363 9.25 -25.93 6.49
C SER A 363 8.76 -27.25 7.07
N PRO A 364 9.57 -27.98 7.86
CA PRO A 364 9.12 -29.20 8.52
C PRO A 364 7.90 -28.84 9.40
N LEU A 365 6.81 -29.54 9.17
CA LEU A 365 5.59 -29.44 9.98
C LEU A 365 5.97 -29.64 11.46
N THR A 366 5.82 -28.58 12.26
CA THR A 366 5.77 -28.66 13.72
C THR A 366 4.50 -29.35 14.17
#